data_c11bd094565ec362cd8a5fdf36b328d2
#
_entry.id   c11bd094565ec362cd8a5fdf36b328d2
#
_cell.length_a   1.000
_cell.length_b   1.000
_cell.length_c   1.000
_cell.angle_alpha   90.00
_cell.angle_beta   90.00
_cell.angle_gamma   90.00
#
_symmetry.space_group_name_H-M   'P 1'
#
loop_
_entity.id
_entity.type
_entity.pdbx_description
1 polymer ?
#
loop_
_entity_poly.entity_id
_entity_poly.type
_entity_poly.pdbx_seq_one_letter_code
_entity_poly.pdbx_strand_id
1 'polypeptide(L)'
;PHATEIHLPGMAQQLIVIAHYPDGTSRDVTRDAIYSSSLADVATTSDSGFVTAARRGEAVILVRYESLYSTSEIIVIGDRSGFKWAAAPQYNYIDELVYDKLQRVRILPSDLCTDAEFTRRLYLDLTGVPPTPSQVQTFLDDHANSRQKRERLIDHLIGQPEYVEHWTHKWADLLQCNRKFLGEKGVWLFRKWIHDS
;
A
#
# COMPACT_ATOMS: atom_id res chain seq x y z
N PRO A 1 -21.34 -6.63 -2.19
CA PRO A 1 -20.36 -5.90 -2.99
C PRO A 1 -18.93 -6.14 -2.48
N HIS A 2 -17.94 -6.11 -3.38
CA HIS A 2 -16.52 -6.27 -3.01
C HIS A 2 -15.96 -4.99 -2.35
N ALA A 3 -16.54 -3.85 -2.61
CA ALA A 3 -16.23 -2.57 -1.98
C ALA A 3 -17.50 -1.74 -1.80
N THR A 4 -17.60 -1.04 -0.67
CA THR A 4 -18.73 -0.17 -0.34
C THR A 4 -18.23 1.11 0.29
N GLU A 5 -18.76 2.24 -0.16
CA GLU A 5 -18.53 3.55 0.43
C GLU A 5 -19.72 3.94 1.30
N ILE A 6 -19.47 4.20 2.58
CA ILE A 6 -20.47 4.66 3.54
C ILE A 6 -20.15 6.11 3.87
N HIS A 7 -21.08 7.00 3.60
CA HIS A 7 -20.81 8.44 3.68
C HIS A 7 -20.66 8.96 5.10
N LEU A 8 -21.45 8.48 6.05
CA LEU A 8 -21.44 8.99 7.43
C LEU A 8 -21.39 7.86 8.46
N PRO A 9 -20.76 8.11 9.60
CA PRO A 9 -20.90 7.23 10.77
C PRO A 9 -22.38 7.06 11.15
N GLY A 10 -22.74 5.88 11.63
CA GLY A 10 -24.12 5.49 11.97
C GLY A 10 -24.93 4.96 10.77
N MET A 11 -24.51 5.22 9.54
CA MET A 11 -25.09 4.57 8.36
C MET A 11 -24.68 3.10 8.29
N ALA A 12 -25.49 2.32 7.61
CA ALA A 12 -25.25 0.88 7.52
C ALA A 12 -25.52 0.33 6.13
N GLN A 13 -24.93 -0.84 5.86
CA GLN A 13 -25.02 -1.55 4.62
C GLN A 13 -25.24 -3.04 4.87
N GLN A 14 -26.22 -3.65 4.22
CA GLN A 14 -26.42 -5.10 4.23
C GLN A 14 -25.48 -5.73 3.20
N LEU A 15 -24.66 -6.69 3.63
CA LEU A 15 -23.95 -7.61 2.75
C LEU A 15 -24.84 -8.80 2.42
N ILE A 16 -24.79 -9.25 1.18
CA ILE A 16 -25.44 -10.48 0.71
C ILE A 16 -24.32 -11.41 0.25
N VAL A 17 -24.37 -12.65 0.73
CA VAL A 17 -23.38 -13.69 0.41
C VAL A 17 -24.05 -14.79 -0.38
N ILE A 18 -23.58 -14.98 -1.60
CA ILE A 18 -24.09 -16.01 -2.51
C ILE A 18 -23.02 -17.07 -2.70
N ALA A 19 -23.32 -18.30 -2.35
CA ALA A 19 -22.52 -19.47 -2.69
C ALA A 19 -22.87 -19.97 -4.09
N HIS A 20 -21.86 -20.18 -4.93
CA HIS A 20 -21.98 -20.78 -6.25
C HIS A 20 -21.41 -22.19 -6.21
N TYR A 21 -22.17 -23.18 -6.67
CA TYR A 21 -21.78 -24.58 -6.65
C TYR A 21 -21.36 -25.11 -8.02
N PRO A 22 -20.54 -26.17 -8.10
CA PRO A 22 -20.07 -26.73 -9.37
C PRO A 22 -21.17 -27.23 -10.32
N ASP A 23 -22.37 -27.55 -9.77
CA ASP A 23 -23.53 -27.96 -10.55
C ASP A 23 -24.27 -26.78 -11.22
N GLY A 24 -23.75 -25.55 -11.08
CA GLY A 24 -24.33 -24.33 -11.60
C GLY A 24 -25.43 -23.71 -10.73
N THR A 25 -25.75 -24.31 -9.60
CA THR A 25 -26.72 -23.73 -8.64
C THR A 25 -26.11 -22.63 -7.81
N SER A 26 -26.94 -21.74 -7.28
CA SER A 26 -26.55 -20.67 -6.36
C SER A 26 -27.48 -20.60 -5.18
N ARG A 27 -26.95 -20.33 -4.00
CA ARG A 27 -27.71 -20.22 -2.76
C ARG A 27 -27.33 -18.95 -2.00
N ASP A 28 -28.32 -18.25 -1.45
CA ASP A 28 -28.07 -17.19 -0.47
C ASP A 28 -27.69 -17.83 0.87
N VAL A 29 -26.45 -17.58 1.30
CA VAL A 29 -25.86 -18.08 2.54
C VAL A 29 -25.53 -16.96 3.51
N THR A 30 -26.16 -15.80 3.33
CA THR A 30 -25.91 -14.61 4.15
C THR A 30 -26.07 -14.87 5.65
N ARG A 31 -27.03 -15.70 6.05
CA ARG A 31 -27.28 -16.03 7.46
C ARG A 31 -26.45 -17.22 7.97
N ASP A 32 -25.87 -17.98 7.07
CA ASP A 32 -25.04 -19.15 7.38
C ASP A 32 -23.54 -18.78 7.40
N ALA A 33 -23.18 -17.61 6.88
CA ALA A 33 -21.81 -17.11 6.85
C ALA A 33 -21.41 -16.49 8.19
N ILE A 34 -20.11 -16.53 8.47
CA ILE A 34 -19.49 -15.90 9.65
C ILE A 34 -18.79 -14.63 9.20
N TYR A 35 -19.01 -13.54 9.93
CA TYR A 35 -18.48 -12.23 9.61
C TYR A 35 -17.50 -11.75 10.68
N SER A 36 -16.42 -11.11 10.27
CA SER A 36 -15.52 -10.40 11.17
C SER A 36 -14.98 -9.12 10.52
N SER A 37 -14.85 -8.06 11.30
CA SER A 37 -14.26 -6.81 10.87
C SER A 37 -12.77 -6.77 11.20
N SER A 38 -11.94 -6.33 10.26
CA SER A 38 -10.51 -6.09 10.49
C SER A 38 -10.27 -4.90 11.44
N LEU A 39 -11.23 -3.97 11.53
CA LEU A 39 -11.14 -2.77 12.37
C LEU A 39 -12.55 -2.34 12.85
N ALA A 40 -12.98 -2.91 13.97
CA ALA A 40 -14.30 -2.66 14.54
C ALA A 40 -14.57 -1.20 14.90
N ASP A 41 -13.51 -0.42 15.21
CA ASP A 41 -13.59 1.02 15.44
C ASP A 41 -14.03 1.81 14.21
N VAL A 42 -13.84 1.28 13.01
CA VAL A 42 -14.25 1.91 11.74
C VAL A 42 -15.62 1.39 11.31
N ALA A 43 -15.78 0.08 11.29
CA ALA A 43 -17.04 -0.57 10.92
C ALA A 43 -17.24 -1.86 11.71
N THR A 44 -18.41 -2.06 12.27
CA THR A 44 -18.84 -3.30 12.93
C THR A 44 -19.70 -4.12 11.99
N THR A 45 -19.81 -5.43 12.25
CA THR A 45 -20.71 -6.32 11.51
C THR A 45 -21.50 -7.18 12.46
N SER A 46 -22.75 -7.50 12.10
CA SER A 46 -23.60 -8.47 12.79
C SER A 46 -23.48 -9.86 12.16
N ASP A 47 -23.97 -10.88 12.86
CA ASP A 47 -24.06 -12.27 12.36
C ASP A 47 -24.97 -12.42 11.11
N SER A 48 -25.80 -11.42 10.83
CA SER A 48 -26.64 -11.38 9.63
C SER A 48 -26.02 -10.62 8.46
N GLY A 49 -24.73 -10.22 8.56
CA GLY A 49 -24.01 -9.48 7.52
C GLY A 49 -24.40 -8.00 7.42
N PHE A 50 -25.00 -7.43 8.48
CA PHE A 50 -25.32 -6.00 8.53
C PHE A 50 -24.13 -5.22 9.06
N VAL A 51 -23.52 -4.41 8.19
CA VAL A 51 -22.33 -3.61 8.50
C VAL A 51 -22.73 -2.21 8.90
N THR A 52 -22.26 -1.75 10.06
CA THR A 52 -22.53 -0.40 10.60
C THR A 52 -21.25 0.40 10.66
N ALA A 53 -21.23 1.57 10.03
CA ALA A 53 -20.12 2.50 10.11
C ALA A 53 -20.03 3.16 11.49
N ALA A 54 -18.86 3.11 12.13
CA ALA A 54 -18.63 3.70 13.45
C ALA A 54 -17.88 5.04 13.34
N ARG A 55 -16.77 5.08 12.59
CA ARG A 55 -16.00 6.30 12.35
C ARG A 55 -15.33 6.28 10.99
N ARG A 56 -14.83 7.44 10.55
CA ARG A 56 -14.07 7.57 9.31
C ARG A 56 -12.85 6.65 9.30
N GLY A 57 -12.63 5.97 8.18
CA GLY A 57 -11.53 5.05 7.98
C GLY A 57 -11.87 3.97 6.97
N GLU A 58 -11.02 2.96 6.93
CA GLU A 58 -11.21 1.78 6.10
C GLU A 58 -11.21 0.53 6.97
N ALA A 59 -12.09 -0.39 6.67
CA ALA A 59 -12.15 -1.70 7.29
C ALA A 59 -12.44 -2.75 6.21
N VAL A 60 -11.99 -3.97 6.42
CA VAL A 60 -12.34 -5.12 5.59
C VAL A 60 -13.23 -6.04 6.40
N ILE A 61 -14.39 -6.36 5.87
CA ILE A 61 -15.24 -7.41 6.42
C ILE A 61 -14.81 -8.72 5.78
N LEU A 62 -14.25 -9.61 6.59
CA LEU A 62 -13.98 -10.98 6.22
C LEU A 62 -15.26 -11.79 6.36
N VAL A 63 -15.63 -12.47 5.31
CA VAL A 63 -16.80 -13.37 5.24
C VAL A 63 -16.28 -14.79 5.06
N ARG A 64 -16.70 -15.70 5.92
CA ARG A 64 -16.38 -17.12 5.85
C ARG A 64 -17.66 -17.94 5.74
N TYR A 65 -17.71 -18.78 4.74
CA TYR A 65 -18.74 -19.81 4.61
C TYR A 65 -18.07 -21.16 4.35
N GLU A 66 -18.31 -22.14 5.21
CA GLU A 66 -17.61 -23.43 5.25
C GLU A 66 -16.08 -23.22 5.30
N SER A 67 -15.35 -23.68 4.26
CA SER A 67 -13.89 -23.51 4.11
C SER A 67 -13.50 -22.36 3.19
N LEU A 68 -14.46 -21.61 2.64
CA LEU A 68 -14.23 -20.53 1.70
C LEU A 68 -14.24 -19.16 2.41
N TYR A 69 -13.45 -18.26 1.88
CA TYR A 69 -13.31 -16.90 2.37
C TYR A 69 -13.56 -15.89 1.26
N SER A 70 -14.22 -14.80 1.60
CA SER A 70 -14.38 -13.64 0.75
C SER A 70 -14.23 -12.37 1.59
N THR A 71 -13.97 -11.25 0.94
CA THR A 71 -13.79 -9.97 1.62
C THR A 71 -14.68 -8.90 1.00
N SER A 72 -15.10 -7.93 1.82
CA SER A 72 -15.73 -6.70 1.37
C SER A 72 -15.01 -5.51 2.00
N GLU A 73 -14.46 -4.62 1.17
CA GLU A 73 -13.85 -3.38 1.62
C GLU A 73 -14.94 -2.37 2.00
N ILE A 74 -14.82 -1.79 3.19
CA ILE A 74 -15.72 -0.76 3.69
C ILE A 74 -14.93 0.53 3.88
N ILE A 75 -15.31 1.57 3.17
CA ILE A 75 -14.73 2.91 3.29
C ILE A 75 -15.77 3.82 3.93
N VAL A 76 -15.47 4.32 5.11
CA VAL A 76 -16.30 5.32 5.80
C VAL A 76 -15.69 6.70 5.56
N ILE A 77 -16.34 7.52 4.75
CA ILE A 77 -15.81 8.81 4.28
C ILE A 77 -15.85 9.88 5.39
N GLY A 78 -16.90 9.89 6.22
CA GLY A 78 -17.17 10.96 7.18
C GLY A 78 -17.70 12.23 6.51
N ASP A 79 -17.88 13.28 7.31
CA ASP A 79 -18.31 14.57 6.76
C ASP A 79 -17.17 15.22 5.96
N ARG A 80 -17.28 15.17 4.66
CA ARG A 80 -16.37 15.77 3.66
C ARG A 80 -17.16 16.47 2.56
N SER A 81 -18.29 17.09 2.92
CA SER A 81 -19.19 17.78 1.98
C SER A 81 -18.50 18.92 1.22
N GLY A 82 -17.51 19.58 1.84
CA GLY A 82 -16.70 20.64 1.21
C GLY A 82 -15.47 20.17 0.43
N PHE A 83 -15.26 18.86 0.29
CA PHE A 83 -14.08 18.33 -0.40
C PHE A 83 -14.08 18.69 -1.89
N LYS A 84 -12.99 19.29 -2.35
CA LYS A 84 -12.72 19.55 -3.76
C LYS A 84 -11.40 18.90 -4.11
N TRP A 85 -11.42 18.00 -5.09
CA TRP A 85 -10.21 17.40 -5.60
C TRP A 85 -9.36 18.44 -6.34
N ALA A 86 -8.09 18.53 -5.98
CA ALA A 86 -7.10 19.30 -6.72
C ALA A 86 -6.21 18.29 -7.45
N ALA A 87 -6.24 18.32 -8.78
CA ALA A 87 -5.45 17.41 -9.59
C ALA A 87 -3.95 17.67 -9.34
N ALA A 88 -3.22 16.62 -8.97
CA ALA A 88 -1.78 16.63 -8.88
C ALA A 88 -1.17 16.05 -10.18
N PRO A 89 0.06 16.44 -10.56
CA PRO A 89 0.73 15.86 -11.72
C PRO A 89 0.88 14.34 -11.56
N GLN A 90 0.57 13.60 -12.61
CA GLN A 90 0.77 12.16 -12.71
C GLN A 90 1.98 11.88 -13.60
N TYR A 91 2.88 11.04 -13.14
CA TYR A 91 4.12 10.69 -13.85
C TYR A 91 4.13 9.23 -14.30
N ASN A 92 3.34 8.37 -13.65
CA ASN A 92 3.22 6.96 -13.99
C ASN A 92 1.88 6.39 -13.50
N TYR A 93 1.60 5.13 -13.83
CA TYR A 93 0.36 4.43 -13.46
C TYR A 93 0.16 4.27 -11.94
N ILE A 94 1.22 4.34 -11.15
CA ILE A 94 1.11 4.26 -9.68
C ILE A 94 0.44 5.53 -9.16
N ASP A 95 0.80 6.70 -9.69
CA ASP A 95 0.17 7.98 -9.32
C ASP A 95 -1.32 7.95 -9.63
N GLU A 96 -1.73 7.41 -10.79
CA GLU A 96 -3.13 7.26 -11.17
C GLU A 96 -3.89 6.44 -10.12
N LEU A 97 -3.40 5.23 -9.80
CA LEU A 97 -4.04 4.34 -8.83
C LEU A 97 -4.10 4.96 -7.42
N VAL A 98 -3.04 5.64 -7.00
CA VAL A 98 -2.98 6.32 -5.70
C VAL A 98 -3.95 7.49 -5.66
N TYR A 99 -4.01 8.32 -6.70
CA TYR A 99 -4.89 9.48 -6.75
C TYR A 99 -6.37 9.08 -6.86
N ASP A 100 -6.70 8.03 -7.59
CA ASP A 100 -8.03 7.46 -7.60
C ASP A 100 -8.48 7.04 -6.20
N LYS A 101 -7.61 6.36 -5.46
CA LYS A 101 -7.90 5.99 -4.06
C LYS A 101 -8.06 7.22 -3.18
N LEU A 102 -7.14 8.19 -3.27
CA LEU A 102 -7.20 9.43 -2.48
C LEU A 102 -8.47 10.24 -2.77
N GLN A 103 -8.88 10.32 -4.03
CA GLN A 103 -10.11 10.99 -4.42
C GLN A 103 -11.35 10.28 -3.85
N ARG A 104 -11.40 8.96 -3.92
CA ARG A 104 -12.49 8.14 -3.33
C ARG A 104 -12.60 8.37 -1.82
N VAL A 105 -11.48 8.35 -1.10
CA VAL A 105 -11.47 8.56 0.36
C VAL A 105 -11.51 10.04 0.77
N ARG A 106 -11.60 10.96 -0.20
CA ARG A 106 -11.64 12.41 -0.02
C ARG A 106 -10.46 12.94 0.81
N ILE A 107 -9.25 12.61 0.37
CA ILE A 107 -7.98 13.09 0.92
C ILE A 107 -7.21 13.78 -0.20
N LEU A 108 -6.73 15.00 0.04
CA LEU A 108 -5.78 15.64 -0.86
C LEU A 108 -4.37 15.11 -0.59
N PRO A 109 -3.57 14.89 -1.65
CA PRO A 109 -2.15 14.63 -1.46
C PRO A 109 -1.50 15.86 -0.78
N SER A 110 -0.45 15.62 0.01
CA SER A 110 0.38 16.69 0.54
C SER A 110 1.20 17.36 -0.56
N ASP A 111 1.71 18.56 -0.27
CA ASP A 111 2.71 19.18 -1.14
C ASP A 111 3.98 18.33 -1.25
N LEU A 112 4.75 18.61 -2.30
CA LEU A 112 6.05 17.96 -2.48
C LEU A 112 6.97 18.29 -1.30
N CYS A 113 7.74 17.31 -0.87
CA CYS A 113 8.74 17.51 0.17
C CYS A 113 9.85 18.48 -0.27
N THR A 114 10.49 19.11 0.70
CA THR A 114 11.66 19.99 0.47
C THR A 114 12.82 19.21 -0.16
N ASP A 115 13.76 19.90 -0.77
CA ASP A 115 14.94 19.26 -1.38
C ASP A 115 15.83 18.57 -0.33
N ALA A 116 15.90 19.08 0.90
CA ALA A 116 16.62 18.43 1.99
C ALA A 116 15.95 17.11 2.42
N GLU A 117 14.62 17.13 2.57
CA GLU A 117 13.85 15.91 2.88
C GLU A 117 13.92 14.90 1.74
N PHE A 118 13.82 15.38 0.48
CA PHE A 118 13.95 14.53 -0.70
C PHE A 118 15.29 13.80 -0.70
N THR A 119 16.39 14.53 -0.53
CA THR A 119 17.74 13.94 -0.52
C THR A 119 17.86 12.85 0.55
N ARG A 120 17.43 13.15 1.79
CA ARG A 120 17.48 12.17 2.87
C ARG A 120 16.65 10.92 2.56
N ARG A 121 15.42 11.08 2.08
CA ARG A 121 14.52 9.97 1.76
C ARG A 121 15.07 9.13 0.63
N LEU A 122 15.56 9.79 -0.44
CA LEU A 122 16.11 9.11 -1.61
C LEU A 122 17.31 8.22 -1.25
N TYR A 123 18.25 8.73 -0.47
CA TYR A 123 19.40 7.94 -0.03
C TYR A 123 18.96 6.73 0.78
N LEU A 124 18.06 6.90 1.74
CA LEU A 124 17.54 5.80 2.55
C LEU A 124 16.79 4.76 1.71
N ASP A 125 15.98 5.20 0.74
CA ASP A 125 15.21 4.31 -0.11
C ASP A 125 16.07 3.54 -1.11
N LEU A 126 17.07 4.18 -1.71
CA LEU A 126 17.91 3.56 -2.73
C LEU A 126 19.12 2.82 -2.16
N THR A 127 19.76 3.35 -1.12
CA THR A 127 21.03 2.82 -0.61
C THR A 127 20.95 2.26 0.81
N GLY A 128 19.85 2.46 1.51
CA GLY A 128 19.66 2.04 2.89
C GLY A 128 20.45 2.84 3.94
N VAL A 129 21.24 3.83 3.51
CA VAL A 129 22.05 4.68 4.40
C VAL A 129 21.72 6.16 4.19
N PRO A 130 21.81 7.00 5.24
CA PRO A 130 21.57 8.43 5.07
C PRO A 130 22.72 9.10 4.28
N PRO A 131 22.42 10.22 3.57
CA PRO A 131 23.46 10.99 2.92
C PRO A 131 24.43 11.62 3.93
N THR A 132 25.66 11.82 3.54
CA THR A 132 26.62 12.61 4.32
C THR A 132 26.26 14.11 4.27
N PRO A 133 26.69 14.92 5.25
CA PRO A 133 26.47 16.37 5.22
C PRO A 133 26.99 17.04 3.92
N SER A 134 28.11 16.60 3.39
CA SER A 134 28.67 17.10 2.15
C SER A 134 27.77 16.80 0.94
N GLN A 135 27.22 15.58 0.86
CA GLN A 135 26.28 15.20 -0.22
C GLN A 135 25.00 16.04 -0.17
N VAL A 136 24.47 16.27 1.02
CA VAL A 136 23.30 17.16 1.21
C VAL A 136 23.63 18.57 0.76
N GLN A 137 24.75 19.14 1.21
CA GLN A 137 25.14 20.49 0.88
C GLN A 137 25.34 20.65 -0.63
N THR A 138 26.06 19.74 -1.29
CA THR A 138 26.26 19.73 -2.74
C THR A 138 24.94 19.74 -3.51
N PHE A 139 23.96 18.95 -3.03
CA PHE A 139 22.64 18.91 -3.67
C PHE A 139 21.84 20.21 -3.46
N LEU A 140 21.91 20.81 -2.27
CA LEU A 140 21.22 22.06 -1.97
C LEU A 140 21.83 23.25 -2.70
N ASP A 141 23.15 23.28 -2.89
CA ASP A 141 23.86 24.33 -3.61
C ASP A 141 23.69 24.25 -5.15
N ASP A 142 23.13 23.15 -5.65
CA ASP A 142 22.76 23.04 -7.07
C ASP A 142 21.54 23.90 -7.37
N HIS A 143 21.73 25.00 -8.09
CA HIS A 143 20.71 25.97 -8.48
C HIS A 143 19.87 25.54 -9.70
N ALA A 144 20.05 24.32 -10.21
CA ALA A 144 19.21 23.81 -11.29
C ALA A 144 17.75 23.64 -10.83
N ASN A 145 16.84 23.51 -11.79
CA ASN A 145 15.45 23.24 -11.51
C ASN A 145 15.32 22.01 -10.60
N SER A 146 14.48 22.13 -9.55
CA SER A 146 14.33 21.08 -8.51
C SER A 146 14.04 19.70 -9.11
N ARG A 147 13.20 19.60 -10.13
CA ARG A 147 12.92 18.35 -10.80
C ARG A 147 14.17 17.75 -11.48
N GLN A 148 14.90 18.55 -12.25
CA GLN A 148 16.09 18.10 -12.97
C GLN A 148 17.19 17.61 -12.03
N LYS A 149 17.46 18.34 -10.93
CA LYS A 149 18.47 17.91 -9.96
C LYS A 149 18.07 16.65 -9.21
N ARG A 150 16.76 16.48 -8.92
CA ARG A 150 16.23 15.25 -8.31
C ARG A 150 16.38 14.05 -9.24
N GLU A 151 16.00 14.18 -10.50
CA GLU A 151 16.19 13.12 -11.53
C GLU A 151 17.67 12.72 -11.65
N ARG A 152 18.59 13.69 -11.75
CA ARG A 152 20.03 13.41 -11.80
C ARG A 152 20.55 12.68 -10.55
N LEU A 153 20.06 13.03 -9.37
CA LEU A 153 20.47 12.34 -8.15
C LEU A 153 19.94 10.90 -8.11
N ILE A 154 18.72 10.65 -8.58
CA ILE A 154 18.17 9.30 -8.73
C ILE A 154 19.07 8.47 -9.65
N ASP A 155 19.34 8.97 -10.86
CA ASP A 155 20.16 8.27 -11.85
C ASP A 155 21.58 8.02 -11.34
N HIS A 156 22.15 8.96 -10.58
CA HIS A 156 23.47 8.81 -9.97
C HIS A 156 23.53 7.71 -8.91
N LEU A 157 22.50 7.56 -8.10
CA LEU A 157 22.47 6.58 -7.00
C LEU A 157 22.15 5.16 -7.47
N ILE A 158 21.36 5.02 -8.53
CA ILE A 158 21.06 3.71 -9.12
C ILE A 158 22.34 3.09 -9.67
N GLY A 159 22.63 1.86 -9.29
CA GLY A 159 23.81 1.10 -9.71
C GLY A 159 25.09 1.41 -8.91
N GLN A 160 25.06 2.31 -7.93
CA GLN A 160 26.18 2.46 -7.00
C GLN A 160 26.33 1.21 -6.12
N PRO A 161 27.53 0.92 -5.59
CA PRO A 161 27.73 -0.25 -4.72
C PRO A 161 26.74 -0.35 -3.56
N GLU A 162 26.44 0.76 -2.89
CA GLU A 162 25.50 0.81 -1.78
C GLU A 162 24.06 0.48 -2.22
N TYR A 163 23.67 0.92 -3.43
CA TYR A 163 22.39 0.55 -4.03
C TYR A 163 22.32 -0.96 -4.26
N VAL A 164 23.34 -1.54 -4.90
CA VAL A 164 23.39 -2.98 -5.19
C VAL A 164 23.33 -3.80 -3.90
N GLU A 165 24.13 -3.43 -2.88
CA GLU A 165 24.12 -4.11 -1.58
C GLU A 165 22.75 -4.01 -0.90
N HIS A 166 22.15 -2.83 -0.85
CA HIS A 166 20.84 -2.61 -0.24
C HIS A 166 19.75 -3.46 -0.89
N TRP A 167 19.67 -3.44 -2.21
CA TRP A 167 18.65 -4.20 -2.94
C TRP A 167 18.94 -5.71 -2.94
N THR A 168 20.20 -6.12 -2.91
CA THR A 168 20.57 -7.53 -2.68
C THR A 168 20.00 -8.05 -1.36
N HIS A 169 20.11 -7.26 -0.26
CA HIS A 169 19.53 -7.65 1.02
C HIS A 169 18.00 -7.76 0.94
N LYS A 170 17.33 -6.75 0.39
CA LYS A 170 15.86 -6.77 0.24
C LYS A 170 15.36 -7.96 -0.57
N TRP A 171 16.01 -8.26 -1.68
CA TRP A 171 15.65 -9.42 -2.50
C TRP A 171 15.97 -10.73 -1.81
N ALA A 172 17.10 -10.81 -1.09
CA ALA A 172 17.44 -12.01 -0.33
C ALA A 172 16.39 -12.31 0.76
N ASP A 173 15.84 -11.29 1.42
CA ASP A 173 14.77 -11.45 2.40
C ASP A 173 13.46 -11.90 1.75
N LEU A 174 13.04 -11.24 0.66
CA LEU A 174 11.84 -11.61 -0.09
C LEU A 174 11.90 -13.06 -0.62
N LEU A 175 13.04 -13.47 -1.12
CA LEU A 175 13.28 -14.82 -1.65
C LEU A 175 13.65 -15.84 -0.55
N GLN A 176 13.55 -15.43 0.72
CA GLN A 176 13.84 -16.29 1.89
C GLN A 176 15.21 -16.97 1.82
N CYS A 177 16.24 -16.22 1.41
CA CYS A 177 17.62 -16.69 1.32
C CYS A 177 18.18 -16.92 2.74
N ASN A 178 17.94 -18.12 3.30
CA ASN A 178 18.33 -18.44 4.67
C ASN A 178 18.98 -19.84 4.78
N ARG A 179 19.80 -20.02 5.83
CA ARG A 179 20.58 -21.24 6.06
C ARG A 179 19.72 -22.47 6.34
N LYS A 180 18.52 -22.29 6.88
CA LYS A 180 17.63 -23.41 7.23
C LYS A 180 17.26 -24.25 6.02
N PHE A 181 17.04 -23.59 4.87
CA PHE A 181 16.60 -24.27 3.64
C PHE A 181 17.73 -24.51 2.65
N LEU A 182 18.72 -23.62 2.59
CA LEU A 182 19.76 -23.64 1.55
C LEU A 182 21.13 -24.15 2.03
N GLY A 183 21.33 -24.25 3.35
CA GLY A 183 22.67 -24.47 3.92
C GLY A 183 23.61 -23.28 3.68
N GLU A 184 24.81 -23.29 4.24
CA GLU A 184 25.75 -22.17 4.15
C GLU A 184 26.20 -21.89 2.71
N LYS A 185 26.60 -22.92 1.98
CA LYS A 185 27.04 -22.80 0.58
C LYS A 185 25.91 -22.31 -0.33
N GLY A 186 24.70 -22.82 -0.13
CA GLY A 186 23.52 -22.42 -0.90
C GLY A 186 23.16 -20.95 -0.69
N VAL A 187 23.17 -20.48 0.56
CA VAL A 187 22.94 -19.05 0.86
C VAL A 187 23.96 -18.17 0.18
N TRP A 188 25.26 -18.53 0.26
CA TRP A 188 26.31 -17.73 -0.36
C TRP A 188 26.15 -17.66 -1.88
N LEU A 189 25.90 -18.78 -2.56
CA LEU A 189 25.72 -18.85 -4.01
C LEU A 189 24.47 -18.09 -4.45
N PHE A 190 23.36 -18.25 -3.73
CA PHE A 190 22.11 -17.60 -4.08
C PHE A 190 22.18 -16.07 -3.86
N ARG A 191 22.77 -15.62 -2.72
CA ARG A 191 23.00 -14.21 -2.48
C ARG A 191 23.93 -13.60 -3.55
N LYS A 192 25.00 -14.32 -3.92
CA LYS A 192 25.89 -13.88 -4.99
C LYS A 192 25.15 -13.73 -6.32
N TRP A 193 24.31 -14.68 -6.67
CA TRP A 193 23.48 -14.59 -7.88
C TRP A 193 22.53 -13.38 -7.85
N ILE A 194 21.85 -13.11 -6.73
CA ILE A 194 21.00 -11.93 -6.56
C ILE A 194 21.80 -10.64 -6.75
N HIS A 195 23.00 -10.58 -6.17
CA HIS A 195 23.88 -9.42 -6.24
C HIS A 195 24.37 -9.14 -7.67
N ASP A 196 24.66 -10.19 -8.43
CA ASP A 196 25.25 -10.09 -9.79
C ASP A 196 24.16 -9.90 -10.89
N SER A 197 22.87 -10.03 -10.55
CA SER A 197 21.72 -9.91 -11.47
C SER A 197 21.16 -8.50 -11.51
#